data_966e90f91c7f4f497d96238a8b0475a3
#
_entry.id   966e90f91c7f4f497d96238a8b0475a3
#
_cell.length_a   1.000
_cell.length_b   1.000
_cell.length_c   1.000
_cell.angle_alpha   90.00
_cell.angle_beta   90.00
_cell.angle_gamma   90.00
#
_symmetry.space_group_name_H-M   'P 1'
#
loop_
_entity.id
_entity.type
_entity.pdbx_description
1 polymer ?
#
loop_
_entity_poly.entity_id
_entity_poly.type
_entity_poly.pdbx_seq_one_letter_code
_entity_poly.pdbx_strand_id
1 'polypeptide(L)'
;MNNTVNLKLSIMMFLEFFIWGCWFVTMGTFLSQAFSASGGDIALAYETQSWGAIIAPFIIGLIADRYFDAEKILAMIHILGGGLLFMCSVALGFDKFYPYILIYMILYMPTLALVNSIAFRQMKDPSKEFPKIRVWGTIGWIVAGLVISYGVGWESSQTLEYTFYLAAV
;
A
#
# COMPACT_ATOMS: atom_id res chain seq x y z
N MET A 1 -15.42 22.42 -2.43
CA MET A 1 -13.97 22.27 -2.15
C MET A 1 -13.16 23.08 -3.16
N ASN A 2 -11.99 23.63 -2.78
CA ASN A 2 -11.12 24.36 -3.72
C ASN A 2 -10.48 23.34 -4.70
N ASN A 3 -10.29 23.70 -5.98
CA ASN A 3 -9.73 22.84 -7.02
C ASN A 3 -8.34 22.28 -6.64
N THR A 4 -7.51 23.08 -5.97
CA THR A 4 -6.16 22.66 -5.49
C THR A 4 -6.25 21.59 -4.42
N VAL A 5 -7.20 21.70 -3.47
CA VAL A 5 -7.41 20.68 -2.43
C VAL A 5 -7.92 19.38 -3.06
N ASN A 6 -8.87 19.51 -3.99
CA ASN A 6 -9.42 18.37 -4.73
C ASN A 6 -8.32 17.56 -5.44
N LEU A 7 -7.43 18.26 -6.15
CA LEU A 7 -6.30 17.64 -6.84
C LEU A 7 -5.35 16.93 -5.88
N LYS A 8 -4.98 17.59 -4.76
CA LYS A 8 -4.09 16.98 -3.75
C LYS A 8 -4.67 15.71 -3.15
N LEU A 9 -5.95 15.71 -2.79
CA LEU A 9 -6.62 14.54 -2.23
C LEU A 9 -6.77 13.42 -3.27
N SER A 10 -7.03 13.76 -4.53
CA SER A 10 -7.09 12.79 -5.63
C SER A 10 -5.76 12.12 -5.87
N ILE A 11 -4.66 12.90 -5.87
CA ILE A 11 -3.29 12.36 -6.00
C ILE A 11 -2.95 11.48 -4.80
N MET A 12 -3.26 11.90 -3.58
CA MET A 12 -3.05 11.10 -2.38
C MET A 12 -3.77 9.75 -2.46
N MET A 13 -5.06 9.73 -2.83
CA MET A 13 -5.81 8.49 -3.01
C MET A 13 -5.25 7.62 -4.14
N PHE A 14 -4.84 8.25 -5.25
CA PHE A 14 -4.23 7.54 -6.36
C PHE A 14 -2.94 6.84 -5.93
N LEU A 15 -2.02 7.57 -5.29
CA LEU A 15 -0.73 7.03 -4.87
C LEU A 15 -0.89 5.93 -3.81
N GLU A 16 -1.78 6.12 -2.85
CA GLU A 16 -2.07 5.11 -1.81
C GLU A 16 -2.37 3.74 -2.42
N PHE A 17 -3.29 3.68 -3.38
CA PHE A 17 -3.68 2.42 -4.00
C PHE A 17 -2.76 1.99 -5.15
N PHE A 18 -2.04 2.91 -5.77
CA PHE A 18 -1.02 2.61 -6.76
C PHE A 18 0.13 1.83 -6.12
N ILE A 19 0.65 2.30 -4.98
CA ILE A 19 1.70 1.61 -4.20
C ILE A 19 1.28 0.17 -3.90
N TRP A 20 0.08 -0.03 -3.40
CA TRP A 20 -0.43 -1.37 -3.07
C TRP A 20 -0.61 -2.24 -4.33
N GLY A 21 -1.19 -1.67 -5.39
CA GLY A 21 -1.40 -2.35 -6.67
C GLY A 21 -0.11 -2.78 -7.37
N CYS A 22 1.02 -2.09 -7.14
CA CYS A 22 2.29 -2.41 -7.77
C CYS A 22 2.82 -3.81 -7.46
N TRP A 23 2.64 -4.31 -6.24
CA TRP A 23 3.27 -5.56 -5.80
C TRP A 23 2.26 -6.64 -5.37
N PHE A 24 1.10 -6.25 -4.85
CA PHE A 24 0.17 -7.18 -4.19
C PHE A 24 -0.34 -8.28 -5.13
N VAL A 25 -0.71 -7.93 -6.36
CA VAL A 25 -1.26 -8.90 -7.33
C VAL A 25 -0.19 -9.89 -7.78
N THR A 26 1.04 -9.45 -7.95
CA THR A 26 2.16 -10.27 -8.45
C THR A 26 2.95 -10.97 -7.34
N MET A 27 2.69 -10.67 -6.07
CA MET A 27 3.43 -11.24 -4.94
C MET A 27 3.43 -12.76 -4.92
N GLY A 28 2.29 -13.42 -5.17
CA GLY A 28 2.23 -14.89 -5.19
C GLY A 28 3.10 -15.50 -6.28
N THR A 29 3.12 -14.91 -7.47
CA THR A 29 3.99 -15.32 -8.57
C THR A 29 5.46 -15.10 -8.21
N PHE A 30 5.79 -13.94 -7.66
CA PHE A 30 7.15 -13.63 -7.18
C PHE A 30 7.64 -14.68 -6.16
N LEU A 31 6.86 -14.96 -5.13
CA LEU A 31 7.23 -15.92 -4.09
C LEU A 31 7.44 -17.32 -4.63
N SER A 32 6.56 -17.76 -5.53
CA SER A 32 6.66 -19.08 -6.16
C SER A 32 7.92 -19.19 -7.04
N GLN A 33 8.21 -18.19 -7.84
CA GLN A 33 9.28 -18.23 -8.84
C GLN A 33 10.65 -17.89 -8.22
N ALA A 34 10.73 -16.85 -7.39
CA ALA A 34 11.99 -16.40 -6.81
C ALA A 34 12.46 -17.27 -5.63
N PHE A 35 11.52 -17.77 -4.80
CA PHE A 35 11.83 -18.49 -3.57
C PHE A 35 11.38 -19.95 -3.58
N SER A 36 10.75 -20.43 -4.66
CA SER A 36 10.12 -21.75 -4.70
C SER A 36 9.15 -21.97 -3.51
N ALA A 37 8.49 -20.89 -3.10
CA ALA A 37 7.58 -20.88 -1.95
C ALA A 37 6.41 -21.84 -2.18
N SER A 38 6.05 -22.58 -1.14
CA SER A 38 4.89 -23.46 -1.15
C SER A 38 3.58 -22.68 -1.21
N GLY A 39 2.49 -23.33 -1.58
CA GLY A 39 1.15 -22.72 -1.49
C GLY A 39 0.80 -22.24 -0.08
N GLY A 40 1.30 -22.92 0.96
CA GLY A 40 1.17 -22.50 2.36
C GLY A 40 1.93 -21.21 2.66
N ASP A 41 3.15 -21.06 2.18
CA ASP A 41 3.95 -19.84 2.37
C ASP A 41 3.30 -18.65 1.66
N ILE A 42 2.78 -18.86 0.45
CA ILE A 42 2.07 -17.82 -0.30
C ILE A 42 0.79 -17.39 0.45
N ALA A 43 0.03 -18.35 0.99
CA ALA A 43 -1.14 -18.05 1.80
C ALA A 43 -0.77 -17.23 3.04
N LEU A 44 0.28 -17.61 3.79
CA LEU A 44 0.79 -16.86 4.93
C LEU A 44 1.19 -15.42 4.55
N ALA A 45 1.82 -15.22 3.39
CA ALA A 45 2.18 -13.89 2.92
C ALA A 45 0.93 -13.01 2.68
N TYR A 46 -0.13 -13.56 2.08
CA TYR A 46 -1.39 -12.84 1.88
C TYR A 46 -2.18 -12.62 3.19
N GLU A 47 -2.10 -13.54 4.15
CA GLU A 47 -2.71 -13.38 5.47
C GLU A 47 -2.17 -12.17 6.26
N THR A 48 -0.96 -11.70 5.96
CA THR A 48 -0.39 -10.50 6.57
C THR A 48 -1.30 -9.28 6.43
N GLN A 49 -2.07 -9.17 5.34
CA GLN A 49 -3.10 -8.14 5.16
C GLN A 49 -4.17 -8.23 6.24
N SER A 50 -4.63 -9.44 6.56
CA SER A 50 -5.66 -9.64 7.58
C SER A 50 -5.14 -9.25 8.98
N TRP A 51 -3.90 -9.61 9.30
CA TRP A 51 -3.24 -9.18 10.54
C TRP A 51 -3.12 -7.67 10.61
N GLY A 52 -2.67 -7.03 9.54
CA GLY A 52 -2.63 -5.57 9.45
C GLY A 52 -4.00 -4.94 9.66
N ALA A 53 -5.04 -5.46 9.02
CA ALA A 53 -6.41 -4.96 9.15
C ALA A 53 -7.00 -5.11 10.56
N ILE A 54 -6.68 -6.22 11.26
CA ILE A 54 -7.11 -6.44 12.67
C ILE A 54 -6.41 -5.45 13.61
N ILE A 55 -5.12 -5.17 13.39
CA ILE A 55 -4.31 -4.30 14.25
C ILE A 55 -4.57 -2.82 13.94
N ALA A 56 -4.94 -2.47 12.70
CA ALA A 56 -5.12 -1.10 12.24
C ALA A 56 -6.01 -0.23 13.15
N PRO A 57 -7.20 -0.67 13.62
CA PRO A 57 -8.05 0.17 14.48
C PRO A 57 -7.37 0.56 15.79
N PHE A 58 -6.55 -0.32 16.36
CA PHE A 58 -5.81 -0.03 17.60
C PHE A 58 -4.74 1.04 17.38
N ILE A 59 -4.00 0.95 16.27
CA ILE A 59 -3.00 1.96 15.88
C ILE A 59 -3.69 3.30 15.62
N ILE A 60 -4.78 3.31 14.84
CA ILE A 60 -5.55 4.52 14.54
C ILE A 60 -6.12 5.14 15.80
N GLY A 61 -6.68 4.35 16.73
CA GLY A 61 -7.20 4.84 18.01
C GLY A 61 -6.10 5.52 18.83
N LEU A 62 -4.91 4.92 18.92
CA LEU A 62 -3.77 5.50 19.64
C LEU A 62 -3.27 6.82 19.00
N ILE A 63 -3.35 6.92 17.68
CA ILE A 63 -2.88 8.09 16.92
C ILE A 63 -3.92 9.21 16.92
N ALA A 64 -5.21 8.87 16.69
CA ALA A 64 -6.29 9.84 16.58
C ALA A 64 -6.56 10.60 17.88
N ASP A 65 -6.31 9.95 19.01
CA ASP A 65 -6.69 10.51 20.32
C ASP A 65 -5.75 11.58 20.84
N ARG A 66 -4.54 11.77 20.30
CA ARG A 66 -3.65 12.53 21.17
C ARG A 66 -2.68 13.56 20.63
N TYR A 67 -2.04 13.60 19.52
CA TYR A 67 -1.01 14.67 19.38
C TYR A 67 -0.34 14.85 18.00
N PHE A 68 -0.74 14.13 16.96
CA PHE A 68 -0.02 14.25 15.69
C PHE A 68 -0.96 14.56 14.52
N ASP A 69 -0.50 15.43 13.64
CA ASP A 69 -1.17 15.67 12.35
C ASP A 69 -1.20 14.37 11.54
N ALA A 70 -2.38 13.93 11.12
CA ALA A 70 -2.57 12.69 10.38
C ALA A 70 -1.67 12.60 9.13
N GLU A 71 -1.42 13.76 8.49
CA GLU A 71 -0.56 13.89 7.33
C GLU A 71 0.91 13.56 7.65
N LYS A 72 1.41 13.97 8.82
CA LYS A 72 2.78 13.68 9.26
C LYS A 72 2.96 12.19 9.56
N ILE A 73 1.94 11.59 10.20
CA ILE A 73 1.95 10.15 10.49
C ILE A 73 1.89 9.36 9.21
N LEU A 74 1.01 9.73 8.27
CA LEU A 74 0.91 9.12 6.95
C LEU A 74 2.27 9.14 6.24
N ALA A 75 2.94 10.30 6.20
CA ALA A 75 4.26 10.45 5.59
C ALA A 75 5.32 9.57 6.27
N MET A 76 5.35 9.54 7.61
CA MET A 76 6.30 8.71 8.35
C MET A 76 6.09 7.21 8.08
N ILE A 77 4.84 6.75 8.09
CA ILE A 77 4.52 5.35 7.80
C ILE A 77 4.92 4.97 6.38
N HIS A 78 4.70 5.84 5.39
CA HIS A 78 5.12 5.57 4.00
C HIS A 78 6.64 5.52 3.86
N ILE A 79 7.40 6.39 4.54
CA ILE A 79 8.86 6.32 4.53
C ILE A 79 9.37 5.01 5.14
N LEU A 80 8.83 4.60 6.29
CA LEU A 80 9.17 3.32 6.91
C LEU A 80 8.73 2.14 6.05
N GLY A 81 7.52 2.22 5.49
CA GLY A 81 6.96 1.23 4.58
C GLY A 81 7.79 1.06 3.31
N GLY A 82 8.25 2.18 2.72
CA GLY A 82 9.16 2.15 1.57
C GLY A 82 10.45 1.40 1.88
N GLY A 83 11.06 1.65 3.06
CA GLY A 83 12.21 0.88 3.52
C GLY A 83 11.93 -0.63 3.64
N LEU A 84 10.76 -1.02 4.16
CA LEU A 84 10.37 -2.43 4.28
C LEU A 84 10.11 -3.07 2.91
N LEU A 85 9.46 -2.38 1.97
CA LEU A 85 9.27 -2.88 0.60
C LEU A 85 10.59 -3.03 -0.13
N PHE A 86 11.53 -2.10 0.08
CA PHE A 86 12.90 -2.26 -0.43
C PHE A 86 13.56 -3.52 0.15
N MET A 87 13.42 -3.78 1.45
CA MET A 87 13.94 -5.03 2.06
C MET A 87 13.24 -6.28 1.50
N CYS A 88 11.96 -6.19 1.16
CA CYS A 88 11.24 -7.27 0.45
C CYS A 88 11.85 -7.53 -0.94
N SER A 89 12.22 -6.48 -1.69
CA SER A 89 12.77 -6.61 -3.05
C SER A 89 14.14 -7.29 -3.07
N VAL A 90 14.94 -7.15 -2.01
CA VAL A 90 16.29 -7.73 -1.89
C VAL A 90 16.35 -8.98 -1.00
N ALA A 91 15.20 -9.49 -0.57
CA ALA A 91 15.15 -10.68 0.28
C ALA A 91 15.67 -11.93 -0.46
N LEU A 92 16.45 -12.76 0.23
CA LEU A 92 17.07 -13.97 -0.33
C LEU A 92 16.30 -15.27 0.00
N GLY A 93 14.99 -15.17 0.27
CA GLY A 93 14.12 -16.29 0.58
C GLY A 93 12.92 -15.90 1.41
N PHE A 94 11.95 -16.81 1.50
CA PHE A 94 10.69 -16.58 2.19
C PHE A 94 10.87 -16.20 3.67
N ASP A 95 11.79 -16.86 4.40
CA ASP A 95 12.05 -16.60 5.82
C ASP A 95 12.51 -15.15 6.09
N LYS A 96 13.17 -14.52 5.11
CA LYS A 96 13.58 -13.10 5.20
C LYS A 96 12.49 -12.17 4.70
N PHE A 97 11.77 -12.55 3.66
CA PHE A 97 10.68 -11.78 3.08
C PHE A 97 9.51 -11.63 4.05
N TYR A 98 9.08 -12.73 4.67
CA TYR A 98 7.85 -12.78 5.48
C TYR A 98 7.80 -11.74 6.62
N PRO A 99 8.83 -11.58 7.47
CA PRO A 99 8.79 -10.57 8.52
C PRO A 99 8.72 -9.14 7.98
N TYR A 100 9.35 -8.85 6.84
CA TYR A 100 9.28 -7.52 6.25
C TYR A 100 7.88 -7.19 5.74
N ILE A 101 7.26 -8.13 5.01
CA ILE A 101 5.91 -7.90 4.48
C ILE A 101 4.86 -7.87 5.61
N LEU A 102 5.04 -8.65 6.67
CA LEU A 102 4.15 -8.61 7.84
C LEU A 102 4.20 -7.24 8.54
N ILE A 103 5.40 -6.74 8.84
CA ILE A 103 5.56 -5.43 9.47
C ILE A 103 5.04 -4.32 8.54
N TYR A 104 5.34 -4.42 7.24
CA TYR A 104 4.80 -3.50 6.24
C TYR A 104 3.28 -3.45 6.28
N MET A 105 2.59 -4.59 6.26
CA MET A 105 1.13 -4.64 6.26
C MET A 105 0.51 -4.12 7.56
N ILE A 106 1.16 -4.37 8.70
CA ILE A 106 0.74 -3.77 9.99
C ILE A 106 0.82 -2.24 9.95
N LEU A 107 1.83 -1.68 9.30
CA LEU A 107 1.97 -0.23 9.12
C LEU A 107 1.05 0.32 8.04
N TYR A 108 0.90 -0.40 6.93
CA TYR A 108 0.16 0.08 5.76
C TYR A 108 -1.37 0.06 5.95
N MET A 109 -1.95 -0.97 6.57
CA MET A 109 -3.41 -1.05 6.73
C MET A 109 -4.03 0.15 7.45
N PRO A 110 -3.42 0.72 8.51
CA PRO A 110 -3.88 1.96 9.12
C PRO A 110 -3.92 3.17 8.18
N THR A 111 -3.04 3.22 7.17
CA THR A 111 -2.96 4.37 6.26
C THR A 111 -4.23 4.52 5.42
N LEU A 112 -4.91 3.42 5.10
CA LEU A 112 -6.20 3.45 4.41
C LEU A 112 -7.28 4.23 5.18
N ALA A 113 -7.28 4.14 6.50
CA ALA A 113 -8.18 4.93 7.34
C ALA A 113 -7.69 6.39 7.48
N LEU A 114 -6.36 6.60 7.55
CA LEU A 114 -5.79 7.94 7.65
C LEU A 114 -6.08 8.77 6.39
N VAL A 115 -5.90 8.24 5.19
CA VAL A 115 -6.19 8.97 3.94
C VAL A 115 -7.67 9.32 3.83
N ASN A 116 -8.57 8.44 4.28
CA ASN A 116 -10.00 8.73 4.34
C ASN A 116 -10.29 9.86 5.34
N SER A 117 -9.70 9.80 6.54
CA SER A 117 -9.85 10.83 7.58
C SER A 117 -9.34 12.20 7.10
N ILE A 118 -8.14 12.23 6.49
CA ILE A 118 -7.58 13.45 5.90
C ILE A 118 -8.54 14.03 4.84
N ALA A 119 -9.06 13.18 3.96
CA ALA A 119 -10.01 13.60 2.94
C ALA A 119 -11.29 14.19 3.56
N PHE A 120 -11.89 13.52 4.54
CA PHE A 120 -13.12 14.00 5.19
C PHE A 120 -12.94 15.35 5.90
N ARG A 121 -11.79 15.60 6.52
CA ARG A 121 -11.50 16.90 7.19
C ARG A 121 -11.47 18.08 6.22
N GLN A 122 -11.18 17.84 4.95
CA GLN A 122 -11.07 18.88 3.91
C GLN A 122 -12.37 19.10 3.12
N MET A 123 -13.38 18.25 3.33
CA MET A 123 -14.65 18.29 2.58
C MET A 123 -15.72 19.07 3.33
N LYS A 124 -16.54 19.82 2.57
CA LYS A 124 -17.73 20.49 3.10
C LYS A 124 -18.95 19.56 3.09
N ASP A 125 -19.07 18.75 2.07
CA ASP A 125 -20.16 17.75 1.90
C ASP A 125 -19.54 16.40 1.51
N PRO A 126 -19.10 15.60 2.53
CA PRO A 126 -18.47 14.31 2.29
C PRO A 126 -19.30 13.36 1.43
N SER A 127 -20.64 13.41 1.55
CA SER A 127 -21.54 12.52 0.80
C SER A 127 -21.44 12.71 -0.72
N LYS A 128 -21.18 13.93 -1.16
CA LYS A 128 -21.06 14.28 -2.58
C LYS A 128 -19.61 14.36 -3.09
N GLU A 129 -18.70 14.75 -2.23
CA GLU A 129 -17.30 15.02 -2.59
C GLU A 129 -16.42 13.78 -2.48
N PHE A 130 -16.59 12.97 -1.44
CA PHE A 130 -15.76 11.81 -1.19
C PHE A 130 -15.75 10.75 -2.32
N PRO A 131 -16.89 10.36 -2.92
CA PRO A 131 -16.88 9.39 -4.01
C PRO A 131 -16.01 9.83 -5.20
N LYS A 132 -15.97 11.15 -5.49
CA LYS A 132 -15.14 11.71 -6.58
C LYS A 132 -13.64 11.63 -6.29
N ILE A 133 -13.26 11.69 -5.04
CA ILE A 133 -11.86 11.52 -4.60
C ILE A 133 -11.52 10.05 -4.52
N ARG A 134 -12.40 9.23 -3.94
CA ARG A 134 -12.15 7.81 -3.69
C ARG A 134 -11.96 6.99 -4.98
N VAL A 135 -12.62 7.37 -6.06
CA VAL A 135 -12.47 6.70 -7.38
C VAL A 135 -11.02 6.74 -7.88
N TRP A 136 -10.23 7.77 -7.53
CA TRP A 136 -8.82 7.86 -7.90
C TRP A 136 -7.97 6.75 -7.28
N GLY A 137 -8.37 6.22 -6.12
CA GLY A 137 -7.74 5.02 -5.57
C GLY A 137 -7.92 3.79 -6.47
N THR A 138 -9.14 3.57 -6.97
CA THR A 138 -9.39 2.48 -7.93
C THR A 138 -8.60 2.67 -9.23
N ILE A 139 -8.55 3.91 -9.73
CA ILE A 139 -7.75 4.25 -10.92
C ILE A 139 -6.26 3.97 -10.64
N GLY A 140 -5.73 4.36 -9.46
CA GLY A 140 -4.35 4.08 -9.05
C GLY A 140 -4.01 2.60 -9.08
N TRP A 141 -4.89 1.76 -8.52
CA TRP A 141 -4.74 0.30 -8.54
C TRP A 141 -4.71 -0.26 -9.97
N ILE A 142 -5.64 0.16 -10.82
CA ILE A 142 -5.70 -0.29 -12.22
C ILE A 142 -4.46 0.15 -12.99
N VAL A 143 -4.03 1.41 -12.82
CA VAL A 143 -2.84 1.95 -13.48
C VAL A 143 -1.60 1.21 -13.04
N ALA A 144 -1.45 0.87 -11.74
CA ALA A 144 -0.36 0.06 -11.26
C ALA A 144 -0.28 -1.29 -11.98
N GLY A 145 -1.40 -2.02 -12.08
CA GLY A 145 -1.45 -3.28 -12.82
C GLY A 145 -1.08 -3.12 -14.30
N LEU A 146 -1.60 -2.10 -14.98
CA LEU A 146 -1.28 -1.83 -16.38
C LEU A 146 0.20 -1.46 -16.60
N VAL A 147 0.79 -0.68 -15.69
CA VAL A 147 2.23 -0.34 -15.74
C VAL A 147 3.08 -1.59 -15.59
N ILE A 148 2.76 -2.46 -14.63
CA ILE A 148 3.49 -3.70 -14.38
C ILE A 148 3.38 -4.66 -15.57
N SER A 149 2.17 -4.90 -16.09
CA SER A 149 1.91 -5.90 -17.12
C SER A 149 2.37 -5.44 -18.50
N TYR A 150 2.02 -4.21 -18.90
CA TYR A 150 2.21 -3.72 -20.27
C TYR A 150 3.32 -2.67 -20.40
N GLY A 151 3.52 -1.84 -19.37
CA GLY A 151 4.47 -0.73 -19.45
C GLY A 151 5.91 -1.19 -19.31
N VAL A 152 6.19 -2.06 -18.37
CA VAL A 152 7.55 -2.54 -18.04
C VAL A 152 7.74 -4.03 -18.23
N GLY A 153 6.65 -4.80 -18.46
CA GLY A 153 6.73 -6.23 -18.74
C GLY A 153 7.36 -7.07 -17.62
N TRP A 154 7.21 -6.63 -16.37
CA TRP A 154 7.82 -7.28 -15.19
C TRP A 154 7.11 -8.56 -14.74
N GLU A 155 6.19 -9.09 -15.51
CA GLU A 155 5.54 -10.38 -15.23
C GLU A 155 6.46 -11.59 -15.42
N SER A 156 7.64 -11.39 -16.04
CA SER A 156 8.66 -12.44 -16.14
C SER A 156 9.35 -12.66 -14.78
N SER A 157 9.60 -13.91 -14.42
CA SER A 157 10.15 -14.32 -13.12
C SER A 157 11.44 -13.60 -12.67
N GLN A 158 12.24 -13.13 -13.62
CA GLN A 158 13.53 -12.48 -13.32
C GLN A 158 13.43 -11.01 -12.95
N THR A 159 12.25 -10.41 -13.01
CA THR A 159 12.07 -8.96 -12.80
C THR A 159 10.95 -8.60 -11.83
N LEU A 160 10.27 -9.59 -11.25
CA LEU A 160 9.15 -9.34 -10.32
C LEU A 160 9.56 -8.66 -9.02
N GLU A 161 10.82 -8.73 -8.60
CA GLU A 161 11.36 -7.97 -7.47
C GLU A 161 11.25 -6.46 -7.68
N TYR A 162 11.29 -5.98 -8.92
CA TYR A 162 11.15 -4.57 -9.26
C TYR A 162 9.76 -4.01 -8.94
N THR A 163 8.74 -4.85 -8.80
CA THR A 163 7.40 -4.42 -8.38
C THR A 163 7.42 -3.87 -6.94
N PHE A 164 8.16 -4.53 -6.04
CA PHE A 164 8.40 -4.05 -4.68
C PHE A 164 9.30 -2.81 -4.67
N TYR A 165 10.32 -2.79 -5.53
CA TYR A 165 11.21 -1.63 -5.66
C TYR A 165 10.46 -0.38 -6.15
N LEU A 166 9.60 -0.51 -7.17
CA LEU A 166 8.75 0.58 -7.64
C LEU A 166 7.81 1.11 -6.56
N ALA A 167 7.25 0.22 -5.76
CA ALA A 167 6.38 0.60 -4.65
C ALA A 167 7.12 1.25 -3.47
N ALA A 168 8.44 1.04 -3.36
CA ALA A 168 9.30 1.59 -2.32
C ALA A 168 9.76 3.03 -2.59
N VAL A 169 9.77 3.48 -3.86
CA VAL A 169 10.23 4.80 -4.33
C VAL A 169 9.09 5.77 -4.45
#